data_1dd2570155b321897f26c6c10165d70a
#
_entry.id   1dd2570155b321897f26c6c10165d70a
#
_cell.length_a   1.000
_cell.length_b   1.000
_cell.length_c   1.000
_cell.angle_alpha   90.00
_cell.angle_beta   90.00
_cell.angle_gamma   90.00
#
_symmetry.space_group_name_H-M   'P 1'
#
loop_
_entity.id
_entity.type
_entity.pdbx_description
1 polymer ?
#
loop_
_entity_poly.entity_id
_entity_poly.type
_entity_poly.pdbx_seq_one_letter_code
_entity_poly.pdbx_strand_id
1 'polypeptide(L)'
;MKIVDLIQGSPEWHAHRRKYWNASDAPAMMGVSPHKTRDQLLRELATGITPDIDAATQARFEDGHRCEALARPLAEKILGEDLYPCVGVECRYSASFDGLTLLEDTAFEHKAMNDDLRALLLRIEDGEP
;
A
#
# COMPACT_ATOMS: atom_id res chain seq x y z
N MET A 1 -2.93 -17.66 4.26
CA MET A 1 -2.37 -16.82 3.17
C MET A 1 -1.01 -17.37 2.76
N LYS A 2 -0.56 -17.19 1.52
CA LYS A 2 0.79 -17.57 1.06
C LYS A 2 1.65 -16.32 0.96
N ILE A 3 2.79 -16.29 1.63
CA ILE A 3 3.78 -15.24 1.49
C ILE A 3 4.64 -15.49 0.24
N VAL A 4 4.87 -14.44 -0.54
CA VAL A 4 5.71 -14.45 -1.75
C VAL A 4 6.87 -13.49 -1.51
N ASP A 5 8.10 -13.97 -1.74
CA ASP A 5 9.30 -13.16 -1.60
C ASP A 5 9.47 -12.25 -2.81
N LEU A 6 8.99 -11.02 -2.68
CA LEU A 6 9.04 -9.98 -3.69
C LEU A 6 9.38 -8.63 -3.05
N ILE A 7 10.31 -7.93 -3.66
CA ILE A 7 10.65 -6.55 -3.27
C ILE A 7 9.68 -5.60 -3.94
N GLN A 8 8.93 -4.85 -3.15
CA GLN A 8 7.99 -3.84 -3.64
C GLN A 8 8.70 -2.83 -4.56
N GLY A 9 8.09 -2.54 -5.71
CA GLY A 9 8.66 -1.68 -6.74
C GLY A 9 9.61 -2.36 -7.72
N SER A 10 10.01 -3.62 -7.49
CA SER A 10 10.85 -4.37 -8.43
C SER A 10 10.09 -4.75 -9.72
N PRO A 11 10.79 -5.04 -10.84
CA PRO A 11 10.16 -5.55 -12.06
C PRO A 11 9.33 -6.81 -11.81
N GLU A 12 9.81 -7.71 -10.95
CA GLU A 12 9.14 -8.96 -10.57
C GLU A 12 7.84 -8.67 -9.82
N TRP A 13 7.85 -7.70 -8.89
CA TRP A 13 6.66 -7.25 -8.18
C TRP A 13 5.63 -6.65 -9.14
N HIS A 14 6.04 -5.81 -10.10
CA HIS A 14 5.14 -5.28 -11.12
C HIS A 14 4.55 -6.40 -12.01
N ALA A 15 5.37 -7.40 -12.39
CA ALA A 15 4.90 -8.55 -13.14
C ALA A 15 3.90 -9.41 -12.35
N HIS A 16 4.13 -9.55 -11.04
CA HIS A 16 3.22 -10.22 -10.13
C HIS A 16 1.88 -9.50 -10.05
N ARG A 17 1.87 -8.19 -9.79
CA ARG A 17 0.66 -7.38 -9.68
C ARG A 17 -0.27 -7.50 -10.89
N ARG A 18 0.28 -7.65 -12.09
CA ARG A 18 -0.54 -7.85 -13.31
C ARG A 18 -1.33 -9.16 -13.35
N LYS A 19 -0.98 -10.12 -12.51
CA LYS A 19 -1.63 -11.46 -12.47
C LYS A 19 -2.68 -11.58 -11.37
N TYR A 20 -2.75 -10.62 -10.46
CA TYR A 20 -3.60 -10.67 -9.27
C TYR A 20 -4.47 -9.42 -9.13
N TRP A 21 -5.55 -9.54 -8.39
CA TRP A 21 -6.35 -8.43 -7.91
C TRP A 21 -5.68 -7.86 -6.66
N ASN A 22 -5.14 -6.67 -6.77
CA ASN A 22 -4.34 -6.08 -5.71
C ASN A 22 -5.22 -5.28 -4.74
N ALA A 23 -4.98 -5.40 -3.46
CA ALA A 23 -5.71 -4.67 -2.42
C ALA A 23 -5.67 -3.15 -2.64
N SER A 24 -4.53 -2.60 -3.07
CA SER A 24 -4.37 -1.18 -3.38
C SER A 24 -5.20 -0.67 -4.57
N ASP A 25 -5.73 -1.56 -5.42
CA ASP A 25 -6.60 -1.21 -6.53
C ASP A 25 -8.10 -1.15 -6.12
N ALA A 26 -8.44 -1.59 -4.90
CA ALA A 26 -9.82 -1.62 -4.42
C ALA A 26 -10.52 -0.24 -4.45
N PRO A 27 -9.91 0.87 -4.02
CA PRO A 27 -10.56 2.18 -4.10
C PRO A 27 -10.90 2.60 -5.54
N ALA A 28 -10.01 2.32 -6.50
CA ALA A 28 -10.27 2.60 -7.91
C ALA A 28 -11.39 1.70 -8.47
N MET A 29 -11.38 0.41 -8.12
CA MET A 29 -12.45 -0.53 -8.52
C MET A 29 -13.81 -0.11 -7.98
N MET A 30 -13.87 0.42 -6.77
CA MET A 30 -15.08 0.94 -6.13
C MET A 30 -15.49 2.34 -6.62
N GLY A 31 -14.65 2.99 -7.43
CA GLY A 31 -14.92 4.35 -7.97
C GLY A 31 -14.75 5.47 -6.95
N VAL A 32 -14.05 5.23 -5.85
CA VAL A 32 -13.81 6.21 -4.77
C VAL A 32 -12.35 6.71 -4.70
N SER A 33 -11.48 6.25 -5.60
CA SER A 33 -10.10 6.71 -5.64
C SER A 33 -10.00 8.12 -6.23
N PRO A 34 -9.30 9.06 -5.58
CA PRO A 34 -9.02 10.38 -6.14
C PRO A 34 -7.94 10.36 -7.23
N HIS A 35 -7.20 9.24 -7.36
CA HIS A 35 -6.00 9.16 -8.21
C HIS A 35 -6.24 8.39 -9.51
N LYS A 36 -7.20 7.45 -9.53
CA LYS A 36 -7.45 6.56 -10.67
C LYS A 36 -8.92 6.21 -10.75
N THR A 37 -9.51 6.35 -11.92
CA THR A 37 -10.88 5.91 -12.15
C THR A 37 -10.96 4.40 -12.35
N ARG A 38 -12.15 3.83 -12.17
CA ARG A 38 -12.41 2.42 -12.47
C ARG A 38 -12.08 2.04 -13.91
N ASP A 39 -12.44 2.89 -14.87
CA ASP A 39 -12.19 2.64 -16.29
C ASP A 39 -10.70 2.65 -16.63
N GLN A 40 -9.92 3.53 -15.99
CA GLN A 40 -8.46 3.54 -16.13
C GLN A 40 -7.88 2.23 -15.58
N LEU A 41 -8.28 1.80 -14.38
CA LEU A 41 -7.84 0.54 -13.80
C LEU A 41 -8.16 -0.66 -14.70
N LEU A 42 -9.39 -0.74 -15.23
CA LEU A 42 -9.82 -1.84 -16.10
C LEU A 42 -9.02 -1.86 -17.43
N ARG A 43 -8.70 -0.69 -18.00
CA ARG A 43 -7.82 -0.61 -19.18
C ARG A 43 -6.42 -1.09 -18.88
N GLU A 44 -5.82 -0.66 -17.75
CA GLU A 44 -4.48 -1.12 -17.35
C GLU A 44 -4.45 -2.64 -17.16
N LEU A 45 -5.45 -3.21 -16.50
CA LEU A 45 -5.56 -4.66 -16.30
C LEU A 45 -5.73 -5.42 -17.64
N ALA A 46 -6.52 -4.87 -18.56
CA ALA A 46 -6.79 -5.49 -19.85
C ALA A 46 -5.60 -5.42 -20.81
N THR A 47 -4.86 -4.31 -20.80
CA THR A 47 -3.76 -4.05 -21.76
C THR A 47 -2.39 -4.37 -21.18
N GLY A 48 -2.24 -4.43 -19.87
CA GLY A 48 -0.95 -4.51 -19.17
C GLY A 48 -0.12 -3.23 -19.27
N ILE A 49 -0.68 -2.15 -19.82
CA ILE A 49 -0.01 -0.87 -20.00
C ILE A 49 -0.40 0.05 -18.83
N THR A 50 0.58 0.43 -18.04
CA THR A 50 0.45 1.47 -17.00
C THR A 50 0.98 2.79 -17.55
N PRO A 51 0.32 3.92 -17.30
CA PRO A 51 0.85 5.23 -17.66
C PRO A 51 2.21 5.47 -17.01
N ASP A 52 3.08 6.19 -17.73
CA ASP A 52 4.33 6.66 -17.15
C ASP A 52 4.03 7.59 -15.96
N ILE A 53 4.78 7.42 -14.89
CA ILE A 53 4.72 8.31 -13.73
C ILE A 53 5.75 9.44 -13.91
N ASP A 54 5.37 10.66 -13.59
CA ASP A 54 6.28 11.78 -13.63
C ASP A 54 7.29 11.74 -12.48
N ALA A 55 8.37 12.52 -12.61
CA ALA A 55 9.44 12.56 -11.62
C ALA A 55 8.94 13.03 -10.22
N ALA A 56 7.93 13.90 -10.17
CA ALA A 56 7.36 14.37 -8.92
C ALA A 56 6.56 13.27 -8.21
N THR A 57 5.83 12.46 -8.95
CA THR A 57 5.11 11.29 -8.43
C THR A 57 6.09 10.21 -7.97
N GLN A 58 7.14 9.96 -8.75
CA GLN A 58 8.20 9.04 -8.37
C GLN A 58 8.87 9.46 -7.05
N ALA A 59 9.25 10.73 -6.92
CA ALA A 59 9.85 11.26 -5.69
C ALA A 59 8.92 11.11 -4.46
N ARG A 60 7.60 11.30 -4.64
CA ARG A 60 6.62 11.05 -3.56
C ARG A 60 6.55 9.59 -3.13
N PHE A 61 6.66 8.65 -4.07
CA PHE A 61 6.70 7.21 -3.74
C PHE A 61 7.97 6.86 -2.97
N GLU A 62 9.13 7.36 -3.40
CA GLU A 62 10.39 7.15 -2.71
C GLU A 62 10.39 7.75 -1.29
N ASP A 63 9.82 8.94 -1.11
CA ASP A 63 9.65 9.55 0.20
C ASP A 63 8.69 8.74 1.09
N GLY A 64 7.60 8.23 0.53
CA GLY A 64 6.69 7.33 1.22
C GLY A 64 7.38 6.08 1.76
N HIS A 65 8.16 5.39 0.92
CA HIS A 65 8.93 4.21 1.32
C HIS A 65 9.99 4.54 2.40
N ARG A 66 10.64 5.71 2.29
CA ARG A 66 11.58 6.18 3.30
C ARG A 66 10.91 6.40 4.66
N CYS A 67 9.77 7.07 4.66
CA CYS A 67 9.00 7.32 5.87
C CYS A 67 8.47 6.02 6.50
N GLU A 68 7.98 5.08 5.70
CA GLU A 68 7.57 3.74 6.13
C GLU A 68 8.72 3.01 6.84
N ALA A 69 9.92 2.98 6.22
CA ALA A 69 11.09 2.33 6.80
C ALA A 69 11.52 2.95 8.14
N LEU A 70 11.28 4.26 8.36
CA LEU A 70 11.53 4.93 9.63
C LEU A 70 10.43 4.66 10.67
N ALA A 71 9.19 4.51 10.23
CA ALA A 71 8.04 4.29 11.12
C ALA A 71 7.98 2.85 11.65
N ARG A 72 8.41 1.85 10.86
CA ARG A 72 8.33 0.42 11.22
C ARG A 72 9.02 0.11 12.55
N PRO A 73 10.28 0.51 12.83
CA PRO A 73 10.91 0.23 14.12
C PRO A 73 10.21 0.87 15.33
N LEU A 74 9.44 1.94 15.11
CA LEU A 74 8.63 2.55 16.16
C LEU A 74 7.39 1.71 16.45
N ALA A 75 6.73 1.20 15.41
CA ALA A 75 5.60 0.29 15.53
C ALA A 75 6.03 -1.03 16.21
N GLU A 76 7.16 -1.60 15.86
CA GLU A 76 7.74 -2.80 16.48
C GLU A 76 7.95 -2.64 18.00
N LYS A 77 8.43 -1.47 18.42
CA LYS A 77 8.58 -1.16 19.85
C LYS A 77 7.24 -1.10 20.59
N ILE A 78 6.20 -0.62 19.93
CA ILE A 78 4.84 -0.53 20.51
C ILE A 78 4.21 -1.91 20.61
N LEU A 79 4.37 -2.72 19.55
CA LEU A 79 3.82 -4.08 19.46
C LEU A 79 4.62 -5.08 20.30
N GLY A 80 5.92 -4.87 20.46
CA GLY A 80 6.83 -5.83 21.09
C GLY A 80 7.22 -6.99 20.17
N GLU A 81 6.98 -6.86 18.86
CA GLU A 81 7.24 -7.87 17.83
C GLU A 81 7.84 -7.25 16.59
N ASP A 82 8.64 -8.03 15.85
CA ASP A 82 9.22 -7.60 14.57
C ASP A 82 8.17 -7.61 13.46
N LEU A 83 8.29 -6.65 12.52
CA LEU A 83 7.43 -6.48 11.36
C LEU A 83 8.21 -6.68 10.06
N TYR A 84 7.78 -7.61 9.23
CA TYR A 84 8.42 -7.96 7.98
C TYR A 84 7.61 -7.44 6.78
N PRO A 85 8.17 -6.54 5.93
CA PRO A 85 7.52 -6.16 4.68
C PRO A 85 7.45 -7.37 3.76
N CYS A 86 6.26 -7.65 3.24
CA CYS A 86 6.04 -8.83 2.41
C CYS A 86 4.87 -8.68 1.45
N VAL A 87 4.76 -9.61 0.52
CA VAL A 87 3.59 -9.74 -0.37
C VAL A 87 2.83 -11.00 0.00
N GLY A 88 1.56 -10.86 0.37
CA GLY A 88 0.65 -11.96 0.64
C GLY A 88 -0.27 -12.25 -0.54
N VAL A 89 -0.58 -13.52 -0.76
CA VAL A 89 -1.49 -13.99 -1.81
C VAL A 89 -2.51 -14.95 -1.23
N GLU A 90 -3.77 -14.73 -1.59
CA GLU A 90 -4.87 -15.65 -1.29
C GLU A 90 -5.77 -15.79 -2.53
N CYS A 91 -5.82 -16.97 -3.12
CA CYS A 91 -6.53 -17.23 -4.38
C CYS A 91 -6.09 -16.29 -5.51
N ARG A 92 -6.92 -15.31 -5.88
CA ARG A 92 -6.65 -14.30 -6.90
C ARG A 92 -6.30 -12.92 -6.31
N TYR A 93 -6.29 -12.80 -5.00
CA TYR A 93 -6.01 -11.55 -4.31
C TYR A 93 -4.55 -11.46 -3.92
N SER A 94 -3.99 -10.26 -3.98
CA SER A 94 -2.63 -9.96 -3.54
C SER A 94 -2.62 -8.65 -2.77
N ALA A 95 -1.83 -8.61 -1.70
CA ALA A 95 -1.57 -7.41 -0.93
C ALA A 95 -0.08 -7.29 -0.64
N SER A 96 0.46 -6.08 -0.79
CA SER A 96 1.76 -5.75 -0.22
C SER A 96 1.52 -5.16 1.16
N PHE A 97 2.19 -5.70 2.16
CA PHE A 97 2.13 -5.24 3.54
C PHE A 97 3.39 -4.44 3.86
N ASP A 98 3.24 -3.28 4.47
CA ASP A 98 4.35 -2.47 4.98
C ASP A 98 5.05 -3.17 6.15
N GLY A 99 4.34 -4.07 6.83
CA GLY A 99 4.86 -5.00 7.83
C GLY A 99 3.82 -6.04 8.23
N LEU A 100 4.27 -7.26 8.49
CA LEU A 100 3.45 -8.36 8.99
C LEU A 100 4.25 -9.06 10.08
N THR A 101 3.62 -9.43 11.20
CA THR A 101 4.26 -10.26 12.22
C THR A 101 4.56 -11.65 11.72
N LEU A 102 5.50 -12.34 12.33
CA LEU A 102 5.89 -13.71 11.91
C LEU A 102 4.73 -14.71 11.99
N LEU A 103 3.80 -14.50 12.92
CA LEU A 103 2.59 -15.34 13.06
C LEU A 103 1.45 -14.92 12.12
N GLU A 104 1.64 -13.90 11.30
CA GLU A 104 0.65 -13.37 10.34
C GLU A 104 -0.66 -12.91 10.99
N ASP A 105 -0.63 -12.52 12.26
CA ASP A 105 -1.81 -12.11 13.03
C ASP A 105 -1.96 -10.58 13.15
N THR A 106 -0.88 -9.83 12.95
CA THR A 106 -0.86 -8.38 13.01
C THR A 106 -0.23 -7.79 11.75
N ALA A 107 -0.95 -6.91 11.07
CA ALA A 107 -0.48 -6.18 9.90
C ALA A 107 -0.25 -4.70 10.24
N PHE A 108 0.86 -4.16 9.75
CA PHE A 108 1.21 -2.75 9.82
C PHE A 108 1.03 -2.11 8.45
N GLU A 109 0.37 -0.98 8.42
CA GLU A 109 0.21 -0.12 7.24
C GLU A 109 0.61 1.30 7.63
N HIS A 110 1.49 1.91 6.86
CA HIS A 110 1.96 3.28 7.05
C HIS A 110 1.31 4.21 6.03
N LYS A 111 0.85 5.36 6.50
CA LYS A 111 0.42 6.47 5.64
C LYS A 111 1.16 7.74 6.04
N ALA A 112 1.80 8.36 5.06
CA ALA A 112 2.43 9.67 5.28
C ALA A 112 1.38 10.70 5.66
N MET A 113 1.67 11.49 6.71
CA MET A 113 0.80 12.55 7.18
C MET A 113 0.70 13.64 6.09
N ASN A 114 -0.52 13.95 5.68
CA ASN A 114 -0.84 15.10 4.85
C ASN A 114 -1.79 16.05 5.61
N ASP A 115 -2.09 17.21 5.03
CA ASP A 115 -2.93 18.21 5.70
C ASP A 115 -4.36 17.73 5.92
N ASP A 116 -4.92 16.94 4.99
CA ASP A 116 -6.27 16.38 5.11
C ASP A 116 -6.34 15.36 6.25
N LEU A 117 -5.35 14.47 6.34
CA LEU A 117 -5.27 13.48 7.42
C LEU A 117 -5.04 14.16 8.77
N ARG A 118 -4.20 15.20 8.81
CA ARG A 118 -3.97 16.00 10.02
C ARG A 118 -5.26 16.67 10.49
N ALA A 119 -6.00 17.30 9.58
CA ALA A 119 -7.27 17.95 9.89
C ALA A 119 -8.32 16.95 10.39
N LEU A 120 -8.36 15.74 9.79
CA LEU A 120 -9.26 14.67 10.23
C LEU A 120 -8.92 14.20 11.66
N LEU A 121 -7.64 13.99 11.97
CA LEU A 121 -7.22 13.57 13.30
C LEU A 121 -7.56 14.61 14.37
N LEU A 122 -7.35 15.90 14.10
CA LEU A 122 -7.71 16.97 15.02
C LEU A 122 -9.23 17.00 15.30
N ARG A 123 -10.06 16.80 14.27
CA ARG A 123 -11.51 16.71 14.46
C ARG A 123 -11.92 15.53 15.33
N ILE A 124 -11.28 14.36 15.18
CA ILE A 124 -11.53 13.18 16.00
C ILE A 124 -11.12 13.44 17.47
N GLU A 125 -10.00 14.10 17.69
CA GLU A 125 -9.55 14.48 19.06
C GLU A 125 -10.53 15.46 19.72
N ASP A 126 -11.13 16.36 18.95
CA ASP A 126 -12.16 17.30 19.42
C ASP A 126 -13.54 16.66 19.58
N GLY A 127 -13.70 15.37 19.28
CA GLY A 127 -14.93 14.60 19.40
C GLY A 127 -15.97 14.89 18.30
N GLU A 128 -15.56 15.47 17.20
CA GLU A 128 -16.39 15.64 16.00
C GLU A 128 -16.41 14.35 15.16
N PRO A 129 -17.58 13.90 14.70
CA PRO A 129 -17.72 12.69 13.87
C PRO A 129 -17.17 12.88 12.43
#